data_221c3639f11abc77b86d573b17a63691
#
_entry.id   221c3639f11abc77b86d573b17a63691
#
_cell.length_a   1.000
_cell.length_b   1.000
_cell.length_c   1.000
_cell.angle_alpha   90.00
_cell.angle_beta   90.00
_cell.angle_gamma   90.00
#
_symmetry.space_group_name_H-M   'P 1'
#
loop_
_entity.id
_entity.type
_entity.pdbx_description
1 polymer ?
#
loop_
_entity_poly.entity_id
_entity_poly.type
_entity_poly.pdbx_seq_one_letter_code
_entity_poly.pdbx_strand_id
1 'polypeptide(L)'
;MLFRSVTLAHELGHNMGLYHDRYVEAAAPASVYNYGYVSLAGHFRTIMSYPNQCSASGISCPAITYYSNPNRTYAGLPTGVPVGMAGAAFAARKLRENRLGIAAFR
;
A
#
# COMPACT_ATOMS: atom_id res chain seq x y z
N MET A 1 17.01 2.84 -11.35
CA MET A 1 16.90 3.68 -10.17
C MET A 1 15.52 3.61 -9.55
N LEU A 2 14.46 3.87 -10.31
CA LEU A 2 13.10 3.73 -9.79
C LEU A 2 12.84 2.34 -9.25
N PHE A 3 13.32 1.32 -9.95
CA PHE A 3 13.19 -0.06 -9.52
C PHE A 3 13.80 -0.27 -8.13
N ARG A 4 15.03 0.23 -7.92
CA ARG A 4 15.68 0.14 -6.61
C ARG A 4 14.94 0.92 -5.55
N SER A 5 14.43 2.10 -5.90
CA SER A 5 13.68 2.94 -4.96
C SER A 5 12.43 2.24 -4.46
N VAL A 6 11.69 1.58 -5.36
CA VAL A 6 10.49 0.83 -4.98
C VAL A 6 10.86 -0.35 -4.09
N THR A 7 11.91 -1.11 -4.44
CA THR A 7 12.35 -2.26 -3.65
C THR A 7 12.78 -1.82 -2.26
N LEU A 8 13.57 -0.76 -2.15
CA LEU A 8 14.00 -0.24 -0.87
C LEU A 8 12.83 0.26 -0.04
N ALA A 9 11.91 1.00 -0.66
CA ALA A 9 10.72 1.50 0.02
C ALA A 9 9.85 0.36 0.53
N HIS A 10 9.74 -0.74 -0.23
CA HIS A 10 9.00 -1.94 0.18
C HIS A 10 9.62 -2.54 1.45
N GLU A 11 10.93 -2.71 1.47
CA GLU A 11 11.62 -3.27 2.64
C GLU A 11 11.51 -2.34 3.85
N LEU A 12 11.67 -1.04 3.66
CA LEU A 12 11.48 -0.07 4.73
C LEU A 12 10.05 -0.11 5.25
N GLY A 13 9.08 -0.32 4.37
CA GLY A 13 7.69 -0.46 4.76
C GLY A 13 7.49 -1.61 5.73
N HIS A 14 8.08 -2.77 5.47
CA HIS A 14 8.01 -3.91 6.39
C HIS A 14 8.60 -3.56 7.75
N ASN A 15 9.74 -2.87 7.77
CA ASN A 15 10.37 -2.45 9.02
C ASN A 15 9.50 -1.47 9.80
N MET A 16 8.61 -0.75 9.12
CA MET A 16 7.66 0.19 9.73
C MET A 16 6.31 -0.46 10.04
N GLY A 17 6.19 -1.78 9.90
CA GLY A 17 4.98 -2.51 10.25
C GLY A 17 3.94 -2.60 9.16
N LEU A 18 4.31 -2.38 7.91
CA LEU A 18 3.37 -2.49 6.80
C LEU A 18 3.27 -3.92 6.29
N TYR A 19 2.07 -4.30 5.86
CA TYR A 19 1.79 -5.57 5.21
C TYR A 19 1.74 -5.40 3.69
N HIS A 20 1.73 -6.52 2.97
CA HIS A 20 1.48 -6.52 1.53
C HIS A 20 0.02 -6.14 1.26
N ASP A 21 -0.47 -6.36 0.03
CA ASP A 21 -1.87 -6.12 -0.26
C ASP A 21 -2.75 -7.24 0.30
N ARG A 22 -4.04 -6.96 0.44
CA ARG A 22 -4.98 -7.91 1.05
C ARG A 22 -5.21 -9.18 0.25
N TYR A 23 -4.84 -9.17 -1.02
CA TYR A 23 -4.95 -10.37 -1.85
C TYR A 23 -3.93 -11.44 -1.47
N VAL A 24 -2.69 -11.02 -1.15
CA VAL A 24 -1.61 -11.95 -0.82
C VAL A 24 -1.50 -12.24 0.67
N GLU A 25 -2.02 -11.38 1.52
CA GLU A 25 -2.01 -11.57 2.96
C GLU A 25 -3.42 -11.80 3.47
N ALA A 26 -3.56 -12.57 4.55
CA ALA A 26 -4.86 -12.93 5.09
C ALA A 26 -5.70 -11.68 5.38
N ALA A 27 -6.98 -11.77 5.08
CA ALA A 27 -7.91 -10.67 5.30
C ALA A 27 -7.97 -10.33 6.79
N ALA A 28 -7.98 -9.03 7.07
CA ALA A 28 -8.11 -8.49 8.40
C ALA A 28 -9.32 -7.55 8.44
N PRO A 29 -9.81 -7.18 9.65
CA PRO A 29 -10.92 -6.23 9.76
C PRO A 29 -10.62 -4.89 9.09
N ALA A 30 -11.67 -4.14 8.77
CA ALA A 30 -11.54 -2.82 8.15
C ALA A 30 -10.80 -1.82 9.03
N SER A 31 -10.67 -2.08 10.32
CA SER A 31 -9.90 -1.24 11.24
C SER A 31 -8.39 -1.40 11.05
N VAL A 32 -7.93 -2.47 10.41
CA VAL A 32 -6.53 -2.68 10.09
C VAL A 32 -6.27 -2.06 8.71
N TYR A 33 -5.42 -1.07 8.64
CA TYR A 33 -5.25 -0.25 7.44
C TYR A 33 -3.83 -0.21 6.87
N ASN A 34 -2.88 -0.91 7.46
CA ASN A 34 -1.47 -0.85 7.06
C ASN A 34 -1.14 -1.79 5.90
N TYR A 35 -2.01 -1.85 4.91
CA TYR A 35 -1.87 -2.66 3.70
C TYR A 35 -1.49 -1.83 2.48
N GLY A 36 -0.81 -2.45 1.52
CA GLY A 36 -0.68 -1.92 0.18
C GLY A 36 -2.02 -2.00 -0.56
N TYR A 37 -2.10 -1.37 -1.71
CA TYR A 37 -3.35 -1.31 -2.49
C TYR A 37 -3.09 -1.69 -3.94
N VAL A 38 -3.99 -2.49 -4.49
CA VAL A 38 -3.99 -2.87 -5.90
C VAL A 38 -5.25 -2.32 -6.54
N SER A 39 -5.09 -1.53 -7.61
CA SER A 39 -6.21 -1.00 -8.37
C SER A 39 -6.38 -1.80 -9.65
N LEU A 40 -7.37 -2.70 -9.68
CA LEU A 40 -7.66 -3.47 -10.88
C LEU A 40 -8.19 -2.54 -11.99
N ALA A 41 -9.02 -1.57 -11.63
CA ALA A 41 -9.59 -0.62 -12.59
C ALA A 41 -8.51 0.28 -13.19
N GLY A 42 -7.55 0.71 -12.38
CA GLY A 42 -6.50 1.61 -12.82
C GLY A 42 -5.26 0.91 -13.36
N HIS A 43 -5.18 -0.41 -13.24
CA HIS A 43 -4.02 -1.22 -13.63
C HIS A 43 -2.74 -0.72 -12.98
N PHE A 44 -2.79 -0.47 -11.66
CA PHE A 44 -1.59 -0.09 -10.91
C PHE A 44 -1.62 -0.70 -9.50
N ARG A 45 -0.46 -0.71 -8.85
CA ARG A 45 -0.35 -1.14 -7.45
C ARG A 45 0.61 -0.21 -6.72
N THR A 46 0.33 -0.01 -5.43
CA THR A 46 1.15 0.86 -4.59
C THR A 46 2.34 0.09 -4.00
N ILE A 47 3.25 0.82 -3.37
CA ILE A 47 4.36 0.20 -2.64
C ILE A 47 3.77 -0.74 -1.58
N MET A 48 4.37 -1.89 -1.37
CA MET A 48 3.98 -3.01 -0.52
C MET A 48 3.07 -4.03 -1.19
N SER A 49 2.39 -3.69 -2.29
CA SER A 49 1.53 -4.65 -2.98
C SER A 49 2.31 -5.52 -3.96
N TYR A 50 1.76 -6.69 -4.27
CA TYR A 50 2.32 -7.63 -5.22
C TYR A 50 1.49 -7.68 -6.50
N PRO A 51 2.03 -8.18 -7.62
CA PRO A 51 1.29 -8.27 -8.88
C PRO A 51 0.31 -9.44 -8.94
N ASN A 52 0.20 -10.25 -7.88
CA ASN A 52 -0.53 -11.50 -7.90
C ASN A 52 -2.00 -11.32 -8.25
N GLN A 53 -2.68 -10.34 -7.67
CA GLN A 53 -4.10 -10.11 -7.94
C GLN A 53 -4.34 -9.70 -9.38
N CYS A 54 -3.51 -8.83 -9.92
CA CYS A 54 -3.62 -8.40 -11.32
C CYS A 54 -3.34 -9.55 -12.26
N SER A 55 -2.31 -10.35 -11.97
CA SER A 55 -1.99 -11.52 -12.78
C SER A 55 -3.14 -12.52 -12.79
N ALA A 56 -3.81 -12.72 -11.67
CA ALA A 56 -4.97 -13.61 -11.59
C ALA A 56 -6.14 -13.08 -12.43
N SER A 57 -6.21 -11.78 -12.64
CA SER A 57 -7.24 -11.14 -13.47
C SER A 57 -6.80 -10.98 -14.93
N GLY A 58 -5.61 -11.46 -15.29
CA GLY A 58 -5.11 -11.40 -16.65
C GLY A 58 -4.63 -10.01 -17.07
N ILE A 59 -4.30 -9.13 -16.13
CA ILE A 59 -3.83 -7.79 -16.42
C ILE A 59 -2.47 -7.53 -15.78
N SER A 60 -1.80 -6.47 -16.23
CA SER A 60 -0.51 -6.05 -15.70
C SER A 60 -0.70 -4.76 -14.90
N CYS A 61 -0.18 -4.76 -13.67
CA CYS A 61 -0.27 -3.59 -12.79
C CYS A 61 1.13 -3.17 -12.37
N PRO A 62 1.75 -2.21 -13.06
CA PRO A 62 3.05 -1.71 -12.63
C PRO A 62 2.96 -1.06 -11.26
N ALA A 63 4.06 -1.15 -10.50
CA ALA A 63 4.17 -0.50 -9.20
C ALA A 63 4.35 1.00 -9.38
N ILE A 64 3.56 1.78 -8.67
CA ILE A 64 3.77 3.22 -8.59
C ILE A 64 4.59 3.55 -7.34
N THR A 65 5.12 4.75 -7.25
CA THR A 65 6.04 5.14 -6.19
C THR A 65 5.34 5.79 -5.00
N TYR A 66 4.11 5.37 -4.72
CA TYR A 66 3.32 5.85 -3.59
C TYR A 66 2.98 4.69 -2.66
N TYR A 67 2.98 4.95 -1.34
CA TYR A 67 2.31 4.08 -0.38
C TYR A 67 0.81 4.30 -0.50
N SER A 68 0.01 3.29 -0.14
CA SER A 68 -1.44 3.40 -0.24
C SER A 68 -1.96 4.58 0.57
N ASN A 69 -2.84 5.38 -0.04
CA ASN A 69 -3.39 6.58 0.58
C ASN A 69 -4.70 6.96 -0.12
N PRO A 70 -5.85 6.83 0.58
CA PRO A 70 -7.14 7.16 -0.03
C PRO A 70 -7.27 8.64 -0.40
N ASN A 71 -6.42 9.50 0.14
CA ASN A 71 -6.44 10.94 -0.13
C ASN A 71 -5.53 11.33 -1.29
N ARG A 72 -4.83 10.37 -1.89
CA ARG A 72 -3.95 10.61 -3.04
C ARG A 72 -4.46 9.83 -4.24
N THR A 73 -4.52 10.47 -5.38
CA THR A 73 -4.96 9.82 -6.61
C THR A 73 -3.79 9.55 -7.55
N TYR A 74 -3.97 8.55 -8.40
CA TYR A 74 -3.08 8.24 -9.51
C TYR A 74 -3.95 7.94 -10.71
N ALA A 75 -3.72 8.62 -11.82
CA ALA A 75 -4.54 8.49 -13.04
C ALA A 75 -6.04 8.73 -12.75
N GLY A 76 -6.35 9.63 -11.81
CA GLY A 76 -7.72 9.98 -11.45
C GLY A 76 -8.40 9.03 -10.47
N LEU A 77 -7.70 8.00 -9.99
CA LEU A 77 -8.26 7.01 -9.06
C LEU A 77 -7.55 7.07 -7.71
N PRO A 78 -8.25 6.83 -6.61
CA PRO A 78 -7.61 6.83 -5.29
C PRO A 78 -6.58 5.70 -5.20
N THR A 79 -5.53 5.93 -4.41
CA THR A 79 -4.46 4.94 -4.22
C THR A 79 -4.62 4.15 -2.93
N GLY A 80 -5.77 4.18 -2.31
CA GLY A 80 -6.05 3.44 -1.10
C GLY A 80 -7.53 3.45 -0.75
N VAL A 81 -7.85 2.86 0.40
CA VAL A 81 -9.21 2.76 0.93
C VAL A 81 -9.21 3.29 2.36
N PRO A 82 -10.18 4.15 2.73
CA PRO A 82 -10.24 4.71 4.09
C PRO A 82 -10.33 3.66 5.18
N VAL A 83 -9.80 4.00 6.35
CA VAL A 83 -9.91 3.16 7.55
C VAL A 83 -11.39 2.99 7.91
N GLY A 84 -11.76 1.77 8.26
CA GLY A 84 -13.13 1.45 8.61
C GLY A 84 -13.98 0.99 7.43
N MET A 85 -13.46 1.07 6.22
CA MET A 85 -14.14 0.55 5.03
C MET A 85 -13.57 -0.80 4.64
N ALA A 86 -14.39 -1.65 4.05
CA ALA A 86 -13.94 -2.97 3.61
C ALA A 86 -12.73 -2.82 2.67
N GLY A 87 -11.68 -3.60 2.94
CA GLY A 87 -10.46 -3.54 2.16
C GLY A 87 -9.55 -2.36 2.49
N ALA A 88 -9.70 -1.75 3.67
CA ALA A 88 -8.90 -0.58 4.08
C ALA A 88 -7.43 -0.73 3.71
N ALA A 89 -6.86 0.32 3.12
CA ALA A 89 -5.47 0.36 2.69
C ALA A 89 -4.98 1.82 2.81
N PHE A 90 -4.24 2.12 3.87
CA PHE A 90 -3.77 3.47 4.17
C PHE A 90 -2.37 3.39 4.80
N ALA A 91 -1.45 2.80 4.06
CA ALA A 91 -0.07 2.61 4.54
C ALA A 91 0.61 3.93 4.85
N ALA A 92 0.32 4.98 4.09
CA ALA A 92 0.89 6.30 4.32
C ALA A 92 0.58 6.83 5.73
N ARG A 93 -0.62 6.56 6.24
CA ARG A 93 -0.99 6.94 7.61
C ARG A 93 -0.16 6.18 8.64
N LYS A 94 0.03 4.88 8.42
CA LYS A 94 0.82 4.05 9.33
C LYS A 94 2.27 4.51 9.40
N LEU A 95 2.84 4.83 8.24
CA LEU A 95 4.21 5.37 8.18
C LEU A 95 4.32 6.69 8.96
N ARG A 96 3.34 7.57 8.78
CA ARG A 96 3.32 8.84 9.48
C ARG A 96 3.25 8.65 10.99
N GLU A 97 2.40 7.76 11.46
CA GLU A 97 2.26 7.45 12.87
C GLU A 97 3.56 6.89 13.45
N ASN A 98 4.17 5.94 12.75
CA ASN A 98 5.41 5.33 13.21
C ASN A 98 6.57 6.31 13.20
N ARG A 99 6.63 7.19 12.20
CA ARG A 99 7.66 8.22 12.14
C ARG A 99 7.56 9.17 13.33
N LEU A 100 6.35 9.59 13.68
CA LEU A 100 6.13 10.46 14.83
C LEU A 100 6.50 9.75 16.14
N GLY A 101 6.16 8.47 16.25
CA GLY A 101 6.54 7.67 17.41
C GLY A 101 8.05 7.52 17.56
N ILE A 102 8.73 7.25 16.46
CA ILE A 102 10.19 7.16 16.46
C ILE A 102 10.82 8.50 16.85
N ALA A 103 10.30 9.59 16.30
CA ALA A 103 10.81 10.93 16.63
C ALA A 103 10.62 11.25 18.10
N ALA A 104 9.56 10.75 18.74
CA ALA A 104 9.28 11.00 20.14
C ALA A 104 10.31 10.35 21.09
N PHE A 105 11.02 9.33 20.61
CA PHE A 105 12.05 8.67 21.41
C PHE A 105 13.39 9.39 21.37
N ARG A 106 13.51 10.42 20.61
CA ARG A 106 14.74 11.19 20.48
C ARG A 106 14.62 12.52 21.20
#